data_da70be98c1dcb34fb59737e2ecbba9b0
#
_entry.id   da70be98c1dcb34fb59737e2ecbba9b0
#
_cell.length_a   1.000
_cell.length_b   1.000
_cell.length_c   1.000
_cell.angle_alpha   90.00
_cell.angle_beta   90.00
_cell.angle_gamma   90.00
#
_symmetry.space_group_name_H-M   'P 1'
#
loop_
_entity.id
_entity.type
_entity.pdbx_description
1 polymer ?
#
loop_
_entity_poly.entity_id
_entity_poly.type
_entity_poly.pdbx_seq_one_letter_code
_entity_poly.pdbx_strand_id
1 'polypeptide(L)'
;MPTNVLGTELKCCCLNPMTGFYRDGFCRTGPEDVGLHTVCVKVTQEFLDFSVLDGNDLVTPRPEFGFPGLTPGDKWCVCVTRWKSALDHNRAAPVDLEATHASALEFVTLEELKAYALK
;
A
#
# COMPACT_ATOMS: atom_id res chain seq x y z
N MET A 1 11.41 16.01 5.06
CA MET A 1 10.21 15.73 4.23
C MET A 1 10.35 14.35 3.62
N PRO A 2 9.37 13.46 3.79
CA PRO A 2 9.45 12.16 3.12
C PRO A 2 9.32 12.32 1.60
N THR A 3 10.02 11.45 0.87
CA THR A 3 9.97 11.43 -0.57
C THR A 3 9.31 10.16 -1.07
N ASN A 4 8.82 10.21 -2.30
CA ASN A 4 8.22 9.05 -2.96
C ASN A 4 9.26 8.31 -3.81
N VAL A 5 8.85 7.20 -4.41
CA VAL A 5 9.75 6.36 -5.22
C VAL A 5 10.27 7.06 -6.48
N LEU A 6 9.67 8.19 -6.86
CA LEU A 6 10.13 8.99 -8.01
C LEU A 6 11.12 10.07 -7.60
N GLY A 7 11.43 10.18 -6.30
CA GLY A 7 12.37 11.18 -5.79
C GLY A 7 11.75 12.56 -5.57
N THR A 8 10.43 12.67 -5.64
CA THR A 8 9.72 13.92 -5.37
C THR A 8 9.02 13.83 -4.01
N GLU A 9 8.33 14.89 -3.59
CA GLU A 9 7.65 14.91 -2.30
C GLU A 9 6.53 13.87 -2.26
N LEU A 10 6.45 13.14 -1.16
CA LEU A 10 5.41 12.12 -0.96
C LEU A 10 4.03 12.76 -0.96
N LYS A 11 3.15 12.28 -1.83
CA LYS A 11 1.77 12.77 -1.95
C LYS A 11 0.83 11.95 -1.07
N CYS A 12 -0.35 12.50 -0.81
CA CYS A 12 -1.40 11.81 -0.07
C CYS A 12 -1.88 10.59 -0.85
N CYS A 13 -2.03 9.45 -0.15
CA CYS A 13 -2.58 8.24 -0.75
C CYS A 13 -4.10 8.27 -0.74
N CYS A 14 -4.70 8.40 0.43
CA CYS A 14 -6.15 8.45 0.54
C CYS A 14 -6.58 8.99 1.91
N LEU A 15 -7.61 9.84 1.89
CA LEU A 15 -8.18 10.38 3.12
C LEU A 15 -9.50 9.66 3.50
N ASN A 16 -10.12 8.95 2.54
CA ASN A 16 -11.38 8.24 2.79
C ASN A 16 -11.42 6.98 1.91
N PRO A 17 -11.03 5.82 2.46
CA PRO A 17 -10.67 5.57 3.86
C PRO A 17 -9.37 6.24 4.26
N MET A 18 -9.29 6.72 5.50
CA MET A 18 -8.08 7.36 6.02
C MET A 18 -7.01 6.29 6.20
N THR A 19 -5.98 6.33 5.36
CA THR A 19 -4.96 5.30 5.29
C THR A 19 -3.65 5.73 5.95
N GLY A 20 -2.68 4.81 5.93
CA GLY A 20 -1.34 5.02 6.46
C GLY A 20 -1.19 4.46 7.86
N PHE A 21 0.02 4.07 8.22
CA PHE A 21 0.29 3.56 9.55
C PHE A 21 -0.12 4.58 10.63
N TYR A 22 0.11 5.87 10.35
CA TYR A 22 -0.22 6.97 11.27
C TYR A 22 -1.64 7.50 11.06
N ARG A 23 -2.41 6.95 10.13
CA ARG A 23 -3.79 7.36 9.81
C ARG A 23 -3.89 8.85 9.45
N ASP A 24 -2.94 9.33 8.66
CA ASP A 24 -2.93 10.72 8.18
C ASP A 24 -3.11 10.82 6.66
N GLY A 25 -3.36 9.70 5.99
CA GLY A 25 -3.58 9.67 4.55
C GLY A 25 -2.31 9.44 3.74
N PHE A 26 -1.15 9.42 4.37
CA PHE A 26 0.15 9.27 3.70
C PHE A 26 0.78 7.94 4.05
N CYS A 27 1.47 7.34 3.08
CA CYS A 27 2.20 6.09 3.30
C CYS A 27 3.56 6.36 3.94
N ARG A 28 3.53 7.06 5.08
CA ARG A 28 4.74 7.33 5.87
C ARG A 28 5.06 6.12 6.74
N THR A 29 6.31 5.95 7.06
CA THR A 29 6.75 4.86 7.91
C THR A 29 7.73 5.38 8.97
N GLY A 30 7.97 4.58 9.98
CA GLY A 30 8.88 4.90 11.07
C GLY A 30 9.24 3.64 11.84
N PRO A 31 10.03 3.77 12.93
CA PRO A 31 10.50 2.61 13.68
C PRO A 31 9.40 1.72 14.24
N GLU A 32 8.22 2.26 14.52
CA GLU A 32 7.08 1.52 15.06
C GLU A 32 6.36 0.73 13.98
N ASP A 33 6.53 1.09 12.71
CA ASP A 33 5.82 0.46 11.59
C ASP A 33 6.57 -0.80 11.12
N VAL A 34 6.41 -1.88 11.87
CA VAL A 34 7.07 -3.15 11.57
C VAL A 34 6.65 -3.69 10.22
N GLY A 35 5.39 -3.45 9.82
CA GLY A 35 4.87 -3.94 8.54
C GLY A 35 5.31 -3.11 7.34
N LEU A 36 5.91 -1.93 7.55
CA LEU A 36 6.38 -1.05 6.48
C LEU A 36 5.28 -0.76 5.45
N HIS A 37 4.23 -0.05 5.91
CA HIS A 37 3.05 0.28 5.11
C HIS A 37 3.35 1.41 4.13
N THR A 38 4.16 1.14 3.12
CA THR A 38 4.80 2.16 2.28
C THR A 38 4.28 2.23 0.86
N VAL A 39 3.50 1.25 0.40
CA VAL A 39 3.02 1.19 -0.98
C VAL A 39 1.57 1.63 -1.06
N CYS A 40 1.29 2.72 -1.78
CA CYS A 40 -0.08 3.17 -2.00
C CYS A 40 -0.65 2.44 -3.22
N VAL A 41 -1.71 1.66 -2.99
CA VAL A 41 -2.35 0.89 -4.06
C VAL A 41 -3.82 1.25 -4.17
N LYS A 42 -4.38 1.01 -5.37
CA LYS A 42 -5.82 0.99 -5.57
C LYS A 42 -6.20 -0.49 -5.60
N VAL A 43 -6.86 -0.96 -4.53
CA VAL A 43 -7.09 -2.39 -4.37
C VAL A 43 -8.05 -2.94 -5.43
N THR A 44 -7.78 -4.18 -5.84
CA THR A 44 -8.62 -4.93 -6.76
C THR A 44 -9.18 -6.13 -6.02
N GLN A 45 -10.24 -6.73 -6.57
CA GLN A 45 -10.80 -7.94 -5.97
C GLN A 45 -9.74 -9.04 -5.88
N GLU A 46 -8.93 -9.21 -6.95
CA GLU A 46 -7.88 -10.23 -6.99
C GLU A 46 -6.85 -10.01 -5.89
N PHE A 47 -6.44 -8.76 -5.68
CA PHE A 47 -5.47 -8.43 -4.62
C PHE A 47 -6.04 -8.70 -3.24
N LEU A 48 -7.31 -8.31 -3.01
CA LEU A 48 -7.97 -8.54 -1.73
C LEU A 48 -8.13 -10.03 -1.43
N ASP A 49 -8.56 -10.81 -2.42
CA ASP A 49 -8.71 -12.26 -2.27
C ASP A 49 -7.38 -12.94 -1.95
N PHE A 50 -6.33 -12.55 -2.68
CA PHE A 50 -4.99 -13.09 -2.43
C PHE A 50 -4.51 -12.71 -1.03
N SER A 51 -4.76 -11.46 -0.62
CA SER A 51 -4.30 -10.98 0.68
C SER A 51 -4.90 -11.79 1.83
N VAL A 52 -6.18 -12.15 1.74
CA VAL A 52 -6.83 -13.00 2.75
C VAL A 52 -6.12 -14.36 2.81
N LEU A 53 -5.87 -14.97 1.64
CA LEU A 53 -5.20 -16.27 1.57
C LEU A 53 -3.75 -16.20 2.08
N ASP A 54 -3.10 -15.06 1.91
CA ASP A 54 -1.71 -14.84 2.31
C ASP A 54 -1.59 -14.46 3.80
N GLY A 55 -2.70 -14.52 4.53
CA GLY A 55 -2.71 -14.22 5.96
C GLY A 55 -2.83 -12.74 6.29
N ASN A 56 -3.18 -11.91 5.32
CA ASN A 56 -3.31 -10.46 5.49
C ASN A 56 -4.73 -10.04 5.12
N ASP A 57 -5.66 -10.22 6.06
CA ASP A 57 -7.07 -9.92 5.83
C ASP A 57 -7.29 -8.39 5.78
N LEU A 58 -7.51 -7.87 4.58
CA LEU A 58 -7.79 -6.45 4.34
C LEU A 58 -9.29 -6.19 4.17
N VAL A 59 -10.12 -7.20 4.31
CA VAL A 59 -11.57 -7.10 4.05
C VAL A 59 -12.36 -6.91 5.34
N THR A 60 -11.98 -7.60 6.41
CA THR A 60 -12.71 -7.55 7.68
C THR A 60 -12.41 -6.25 8.43
N PRO A 61 -13.43 -5.46 8.79
CA PRO A 61 -13.19 -4.25 9.57
C PRO A 61 -12.51 -4.51 10.91
N ARG A 62 -11.62 -3.61 11.29
CA ARG A 62 -10.91 -3.64 12.58
C ARG A 62 -11.01 -2.26 13.22
N PRO A 63 -12.15 -1.94 13.88
CA PRO A 63 -12.37 -0.61 14.44
C PRO A 63 -11.29 -0.19 15.44
N GLU A 64 -10.73 -1.15 16.17
CA GLU A 64 -9.67 -0.89 17.17
C GLU A 64 -8.41 -0.31 16.54
N PHE A 65 -8.22 -0.50 15.23
CA PHE A 65 -7.08 0.06 14.50
C PHE A 65 -7.51 1.17 13.54
N GLY A 66 -8.76 1.62 13.63
CA GLY A 66 -9.30 2.61 12.70
C GLY A 66 -9.38 2.08 11.27
N PHE A 67 -9.56 0.77 11.11
CA PHE A 67 -9.57 0.12 9.80
C PHE A 67 -11.00 -0.27 9.41
N PRO A 68 -11.56 0.34 8.36
CA PRO A 68 -12.96 0.09 7.98
C PRO A 68 -13.18 -1.17 7.14
N GLY A 69 -12.11 -1.88 6.74
CA GLY A 69 -12.21 -2.92 5.73
C GLY A 69 -12.18 -2.29 4.33
N LEU A 70 -11.60 -2.99 3.36
CA LEU A 70 -11.45 -2.44 2.01
C LEU A 70 -12.38 -3.14 1.03
N THR A 71 -12.83 -2.37 0.04
CA THR A 71 -13.57 -2.88 -1.12
C THR A 71 -12.80 -2.49 -2.38
N PRO A 72 -13.01 -3.20 -3.51
CA PRO A 72 -12.32 -2.85 -4.75
C PRO A 72 -12.50 -1.38 -5.10
N GLY A 73 -11.40 -0.72 -5.47
CA GLY A 73 -11.39 0.69 -5.80
C GLY A 73 -10.88 1.60 -4.68
N ASP A 74 -10.85 1.11 -3.45
CA ASP A 74 -10.29 1.88 -2.34
C ASP A 74 -8.77 2.00 -2.50
N LYS A 75 -8.21 3.12 -2.04
CA LYS A 75 -6.76 3.30 -1.99
C LYS A 75 -6.27 3.10 -0.57
N TRP A 76 -5.16 2.40 -0.42
CA TRP A 76 -4.65 2.04 0.89
C TRP A 76 -3.14 1.89 0.87
N CYS A 77 -2.49 2.26 1.99
CA CYS A 77 -1.06 2.02 2.18
C CYS A 77 -0.88 0.59 2.68
N VAL A 78 -0.33 -0.28 1.83
CA VAL A 78 -0.15 -1.69 2.18
C VAL A 78 1.31 -1.98 2.53
N CYS A 79 1.52 -3.07 3.26
CA CYS A 79 2.87 -3.55 3.58
C CYS A 79 3.61 -3.86 2.28
N VAL A 80 4.84 -3.35 2.15
CA VAL A 80 5.62 -3.56 0.93
C VAL A 80 5.88 -5.04 0.68
N THR A 81 6.11 -5.83 1.73
CA THR A 81 6.34 -7.28 1.60
C THR A 81 5.08 -8.00 1.16
N ARG A 82 3.90 -7.53 1.57
CA ARG A 82 2.62 -8.10 1.12
C ARG A 82 2.36 -7.78 -0.34
N TRP A 83 2.70 -6.57 -0.77
CA TRP A 83 2.59 -6.22 -2.20
C TRP A 83 3.54 -7.07 -3.04
N LYS A 84 4.78 -7.28 -2.55
CA LYS A 84 5.77 -8.12 -3.23
C LYS A 84 5.29 -9.56 -3.34
N SER A 85 4.69 -10.10 -2.29
CA SER A 85 4.10 -11.44 -2.31
C SER A 85 3.03 -11.55 -3.39
N ALA A 86 2.15 -10.55 -3.47
CA ALA A 86 1.11 -10.51 -4.49
C ALA A 86 1.71 -10.40 -5.89
N LEU A 87 2.77 -9.62 -6.05
CA LEU A 87 3.48 -9.50 -7.32
C LEU A 87 4.01 -10.86 -7.78
N ASP A 88 4.61 -11.60 -6.86
CA ASP A 88 5.19 -12.92 -7.16
C ASP A 88 4.13 -13.94 -7.58
N HIS A 89 2.85 -13.68 -7.25
CA HIS A 89 1.73 -14.54 -7.59
C HIS A 89 0.80 -13.93 -8.65
N ASN A 90 1.24 -12.86 -9.31
CA ASN A 90 0.46 -12.16 -10.34
C ASN A 90 -0.87 -11.60 -9.82
N ARG A 91 -0.88 -11.12 -8.57
CA ARG A 91 -2.06 -10.55 -7.91
C ARG A 91 -1.83 -9.14 -7.40
N ALA A 92 -0.72 -8.49 -7.81
CA ALA A 92 -0.39 -7.16 -7.32
C ALA A 92 -1.44 -6.13 -7.74
N ALA A 93 -1.76 -5.22 -6.81
CA ALA A 93 -2.68 -4.12 -7.10
C ALA A 93 -1.95 -2.96 -7.78
N PRO A 94 -2.65 -2.14 -8.58
CA PRO A 94 -2.06 -0.95 -9.18
C PRO A 94 -1.52 0.02 -8.12
N VAL A 95 -0.40 0.67 -8.43
CA VAL A 95 0.36 1.50 -7.49
C VAL A 95 0.29 2.97 -7.87
N ASP A 96 0.00 3.83 -6.89
CA ASP A 96 0.14 5.28 -7.04
C ASP A 96 1.59 5.62 -6.67
N LEU A 97 2.43 5.81 -7.68
CA LEU A 97 3.87 6.01 -7.48
C LEU A 97 4.18 7.26 -6.67
N GLU A 98 3.44 8.35 -6.90
CA GLU A 98 3.68 9.60 -6.18
C GLU A 98 3.33 9.50 -4.70
N ALA A 99 2.48 8.57 -4.33
CA ALA A 99 2.06 8.36 -2.95
C ALA A 99 2.74 7.16 -2.29
N THR A 100 3.69 6.51 -2.97
CA THR A 100 4.44 5.37 -2.46
C THR A 100 5.78 5.86 -1.91
N HIS A 101 6.06 5.53 -0.64
CA HIS A 101 7.25 6.00 0.08
C HIS A 101 8.52 5.44 -0.57
N ALA A 102 9.56 6.29 -0.64
CA ALA A 102 10.84 5.91 -1.26
C ALA A 102 11.46 4.64 -0.66
N SER A 103 11.23 4.39 0.64
CA SER A 103 11.80 3.21 1.31
C SER A 103 11.27 1.89 0.77
N ALA A 104 10.16 1.90 0.01
CA ALA A 104 9.67 0.69 -0.65
C ALA A 104 10.73 0.11 -1.59
N LEU A 105 11.62 0.94 -2.12
CA LEU A 105 12.69 0.51 -3.03
C LEU A 105 13.73 -0.39 -2.36
N GLU A 106 13.69 -0.51 -1.03
CA GLU A 106 14.56 -1.47 -0.31
C GLU A 106 14.09 -2.91 -0.51
N PHE A 107 12.85 -3.12 -0.94
CA PHE A 107 12.24 -4.45 -1.07
C PHE A 107 11.80 -4.78 -2.49
N VAL A 108 11.46 -3.77 -3.29
CA VAL A 108 11.00 -3.93 -4.67
C VAL A 108 11.74 -2.94 -5.55
N THR A 109 11.79 -3.23 -6.86
CA THR A 109 12.45 -2.31 -7.80
C THR A 109 11.45 -1.28 -8.32
N LEU A 110 11.97 -0.15 -8.78
CA LEU A 110 11.13 0.86 -9.40
C LEU A 110 10.44 0.31 -10.66
N GLU A 111 11.14 -0.54 -11.42
CA GLU A 111 10.57 -1.18 -12.61
C GLU A 111 9.37 -2.04 -12.26
N GLU A 112 9.44 -2.79 -11.16
CA GLU A 112 8.31 -3.62 -10.70
C GLU A 112 7.11 -2.74 -10.37
N LEU A 113 7.36 -1.63 -9.66
CA LEU A 113 6.28 -0.70 -9.30
C LEU A 113 5.69 -0.02 -10.54
N LYS A 114 6.54 0.41 -11.48
CA LYS A 114 6.10 1.07 -12.71
C LYS A 114 5.25 0.17 -13.59
N ALA A 115 5.54 -1.13 -13.59
CA ALA A 115 4.74 -2.10 -14.36
C ALA A 115 3.29 -2.12 -13.90
N TYR A 116 3.03 -1.74 -12.66
CA TYR A 116 1.69 -1.70 -12.07
C TYR A 116 1.22 -0.27 -11.77
N ALA A 117 1.87 0.73 -12.38
CA ALA A 117 1.53 2.12 -12.13
C ALA A 117 0.06 2.40 -12.43
N LEU A 118 -0.59 3.07 -11.50
CA LEU A 118 -1.98 3.51 -11.65
C LEU A 118 -2.05 4.56 -12.76
N LYS A 119 -3.00 4.38 -13.68
CA LYS A 119 -3.18 5.28 -14.82
C LYS A 119 -4.33 6.24 -14.61
#